data_1f1b8d592829eed6b5fff0419995a297
#
_entry.id   1f1b8d592829eed6b5fff0419995a297
#
_cell.length_a   1.000
_cell.length_b   1.000
_cell.length_c   1.000
_cell.angle_alpha   90.00
_cell.angle_beta   90.00
_cell.angle_gamma   90.00
#
_symmetry.space_group_name_H-M   'P 1'
#
loop_
_entity.id
_entity.type
_entity.pdbx_description
1 polymer ?
#
loop_
_entity_poly.entity_id
_entity_poly.type
_entity_poly.pdbx_seq_one_letter_code
_entity_poly.pdbx_strand_id
1 'polypeptide(L)'
;WTNDLGRFRASLDYTHVRQYQLQDVPGLELGLLETGVFDAAGTTGDGNLVRSLPDNKGNISLSWMRNNHGFSVITRMIGSYRDLAYENTYATGNDAVRALVSKSIDSYQSWDLQYNYTHQWANDKFGTTIVTVGALDAFNADLPYRESGSINYDAGVFDGRGRRLYLRVLMQL
;
A
#
# COMPACT_ATOMS: atom_id res chain seq x y z
N TRP A 1 -12.29 18.84 13.96
CA TRP A 1 -13.34 19.79 13.65
C TRP A 1 -14.70 19.21 14.06
N THR A 2 -15.48 20.00 14.81
CA THR A 2 -16.79 19.59 15.35
C THR A 2 -17.80 20.70 15.06
N ASN A 3 -19.00 20.32 14.62
CA ASN A 3 -20.12 21.22 14.37
C ASN A 3 -21.46 20.46 14.62
N ASP A 4 -22.59 21.06 14.28
CA ASP A 4 -23.94 20.46 14.44
C ASP A 4 -24.14 19.18 13.60
N LEU A 5 -23.31 18.97 12.55
CA LEU A 5 -23.32 17.77 11.71
C LEU A 5 -22.50 16.63 12.33
N GLY A 6 -21.72 16.88 13.39
CA GLY A 6 -20.92 15.89 14.08
C GLY A 6 -19.44 16.27 14.20
N ARG A 7 -18.64 15.27 14.60
CA ARG A 7 -17.17 15.39 14.68
C ARG A 7 -16.53 14.77 13.45
N PHE A 8 -15.67 15.54 12.82
CA PHE A 8 -14.89 15.11 11.67
C PHE A 8 -13.40 15.03 12.05
N ARG A 9 -12.74 14.02 11.54
CA ARG A 9 -11.27 13.87 11.63
C ARG A 9 -10.74 13.51 10.25
N ALA A 10 -9.67 14.19 9.82
CA ALA A 10 -8.92 13.83 8.64
C ALA A 10 -7.47 13.59 9.04
N SER A 11 -6.80 12.60 8.44
CA SER A 11 -5.36 12.43 8.52
C SER A 11 -4.79 12.09 7.16
N LEU A 12 -3.54 12.50 6.95
CA LEU A 12 -2.74 12.20 5.78
C LEU A 12 -1.38 11.69 6.28
N ASP A 13 -1.02 10.48 5.87
CA ASP A 13 0.30 9.92 6.05
C ASP A 13 0.91 9.75 4.66
N TYR A 14 2.09 10.35 4.44
CA TYR A 14 2.80 10.25 3.17
C TYR A 14 4.27 9.95 3.42
N THR A 15 4.78 8.99 2.68
CA THR A 15 6.18 8.60 2.70
C THR A 15 6.76 8.74 1.30
N HIS A 16 7.86 9.45 1.19
CA HIS A 16 8.68 9.52 -0.01
C HIS A 16 10.09 9.05 0.30
N VAL A 17 10.52 7.98 -0.36
CA VAL A 17 11.89 7.48 -0.28
C VAL A 17 12.69 8.14 -1.40
N ARG A 18 13.45 9.17 -1.04
CA ARG A 18 14.24 9.94 -2.02
C ARG A 18 15.39 9.13 -2.60
N GLN A 19 16.03 8.33 -1.75
CA GLN A 19 17.20 7.55 -2.11
C GLN A 19 17.37 6.37 -1.16
N TYR A 20 17.73 5.22 -1.71
CA TYR A 20 18.11 4.04 -0.95
C TYR A 20 19.27 3.34 -1.65
N GLN A 21 20.49 3.70 -1.29
CA GLN A 21 21.69 3.16 -1.92
C GLN A 21 22.03 1.78 -1.37
N LEU A 22 22.17 0.82 -2.26
CA LEU A 22 22.71 -0.49 -1.97
C LEU A 22 24.10 -0.59 -2.59
N GLN A 23 25.06 -1.07 -1.82
CA GLN A 23 26.40 -1.39 -2.31
C GLN A 23 26.45 -2.86 -2.65
N ASP A 24 26.98 -3.17 -3.80
CA ASP A 24 27.21 -4.53 -4.24
C ASP A 24 28.26 -5.23 -3.35
N VAL A 25 28.11 -6.54 -3.16
CA VAL A 25 29.11 -7.33 -2.44
C VAL A 25 30.38 -7.37 -3.28
N PRO A 26 31.55 -7.01 -2.74
CA PRO A 26 32.79 -7.06 -3.48
C PRO A 26 33.02 -8.43 -4.13
N GLY A 27 33.16 -8.48 -5.46
CA GLY A 27 33.34 -9.71 -6.21
C GLY A 27 32.09 -10.34 -6.81
N LEU A 28 30.89 -9.82 -6.53
CA LEU A 28 29.68 -10.09 -7.28
C LEU A 28 29.41 -8.92 -8.25
N GLU A 29 29.82 -9.07 -9.47
CA GLU A 29 29.41 -8.15 -10.53
C GLU A 29 27.93 -8.43 -10.86
N LEU A 30 27.01 -7.78 -10.17
CA LEU A 30 25.58 -7.77 -10.52
C LEU A 30 25.34 -6.89 -11.75
N GLY A 31 26.15 -6.91 -12.75
CA GLY A 31 25.99 -6.45 -14.12
C GLY A 31 25.30 -5.11 -14.41
N LEU A 32 24.88 -4.36 -13.38
CA LEU A 32 23.97 -3.24 -13.47
C LEU A 32 24.64 -1.88 -13.47
N LEU A 33 25.78 -1.73 -12.79
CA LEU A 33 26.47 -0.45 -12.65
C LEU A 33 27.99 -0.67 -12.56
N GLU A 34 28.74 0.12 -13.30
CA GLU A 34 30.21 0.17 -13.24
C GLU A 34 30.75 0.59 -11.84
N THR A 35 29.91 1.03 -10.94
CA THR A 35 30.30 1.60 -9.64
C THR A 35 29.99 0.71 -8.43
N GLY A 36 29.32 -0.43 -8.59
CA GLY A 36 28.94 -1.32 -7.48
C GLY A 36 27.97 -0.70 -6.45
N VAL A 37 27.36 0.43 -6.77
CA VAL A 37 26.36 1.11 -5.94
C VAL A 37 25.16 1.45 -6.81
N PHE A 38 23.94 1.08 -6.39
CA PHE A 38 22.73 1.50 -7.08
C PHE A 38 21.67 2.05 -6.14
N ASP A 39 20.79 2.89 -6.66
CA ASP A 39 19.65 3.42 -5.92
C ASP A 39 18.43 2.52 -6.11
N ALA A 40 18.03 1.85 -5.04
CA ALA A 40 16.91 0.92 -5.02
C ALA A 40 15.56 1.61 -4.76
N ALA A 41 15.52 2.92 -4.50
CA ALA A 41 14.27 3.66 -4.35
C ALA A 41 13.46 3.62 -5.67
N GLY A 42 12.15 3.39 -5.57
CA GLY A 42 11.28 3.28 -6.74
C GLY A 42 11.52 2.03 -7.60
N THR A 43 12.02 0.93 -7.02
CA THR A 43 12.36 -0.28 -7.79
C THR A 43 11.89 -1.58 -7.13
N THR A 44 11.83 -2.65 -7.94
CA THR A 44 11.70 -4.05 -7.52
C THR A 44 12.50 -4.96 -8.44
N GLY A 45 12.73 -6.21 -8.03
CA GLY A 45 13.36 -7.25 -8.85
C GLY A 45 14.78 -7.58 -8.42
N ASP A 46 15.48 -8.32 -9.30
CA ASP A 46 16.84 -8.79 -9.07
C ASP A 46 17.81 -7.62 -8.89
N GLY A 47 18.66 -7.70 -7.89
CA GLY A 47 19.57 -6.61 -7.50
C GLY A 47 19.01 -5.70 -6.41
N ASN A 48 17.68 -5.63 -6.20
CA ASN A 48 17.12 -4.98 -5.04
C ASN A 48 17.00 -5.96 -3.86
N LEU A 49 18.04 -6.05 -3.05
CA LEU A 49 18.11 -6.95 -1.90
C LEU A 49 17.07 -6.65 -0.80
N VAL A 50 16.49 -5.45 -0.82
CA VAL A 50 15.44 -5.01 0.13
C VAL A 50 14.05 -5.40 -0.35
N ARG A 51 13.92 -6.05 -1.48
CA ARG A 51 12.68 -6.35 -2.18
C ARG A 51 12.09 -5.12 -2.86
N SER A 52 10.77 -5.08 -2.99
CA SER A 52 10.07 -3.97 -3.64
C SER A 52 10.01 -2.75 -2.74
N LEU A 53 10.51 -1.62 -3.23
CA LEU A 53 10.56 -0.36 -2.52
C LEU A 53 9.96 0.77 -3.39
N PRO A 54 8.62 0.84 -3.55
CA PRO A 54 8.00 2.01 -4.18
C PRO A 54 8.43 3.29 -3.45
N ASP A 55 8.85 4.30 -4.21
CA ASP A 55 9.35 5.57 -3.66
C ASP A 55 8.25 6.43 -3.03
N ASN A 56 7.01 6.27 -3.46
CA ASN A 56 5.86 7.02 -2.98
C ASN A 56 4.79 6.11 -2.40
N LYS A 57 4.39 6.36 -1.15
CA LYS A 57 3.26 5.70 -0.48
C LYS A 57 2.49 6.71 0.34
N GLY A 58 1.17 6.57 0.40
CA GLY A 58 0.34 7.45 1.21
C GLY A 58 -0.97 6.81 1.64
N ASN A 59 -1.48 7.32 2.77
CA ASN A 59 -2.81 6.99 3.25
C ASN A 59 -3.55 8.28 3.59
N ILE A 60 -4.80 8.37 3.18
CA ILE A 60 -5.71 9.43 3.63
C ILE A 60 -6.82 8.74 4.40
N SER A 61 -7.12 9.22 5.59
CA SER A 61 -8.28 8.78 6.33
C SER A 61 -9.21 9.94 6.63
N LEU A 62 -10.50 9.70 6.44
CA LEU A 62 -11.58 10.60 6.82
C LEU A 62 -12.52 9.83 7.73
N SER A 63 -12.85 10.40 8.88
CA SER A 63 -13.84 9.83 9.79
C SER A 63 -14.85 10.88 10.24
N TRP A 64 -16.07 10.43 10.38
CA TRP A 64 -17.20 11.21 10.88
C TRP A 64 -17.87 10.46 12.02
N MET A 65 -18.26 11.19 13.06
CA MET A 65 -18.98 10.66 14.21
C MET A 65 -20.11 11.61 14.60
N ARG A 66 -21.31 11.06 14.77
CA ARG A 66 -22.46 11.80 15.31
C ARG A 66 -23.31 10.87 16.16
N ASN A 67 -23.57 11.27 17.40
CA ASN A 67 -24.29 10.46 18.38
C ASN A 67 -23.67 9.05 18.47
N ASN A 68 -24.44 8.04 18.18
CA ASN A 68 -24.05 6.63 18.23
C ASN A 68 -23.46 6.09 16.92
N HIS A 69 -23.34 6.93 15.91
CA HIS A 69 -22.94 6.53 14.57
C HIS A 69 -21.53 7.03 14.26
N GLY A 70 -20.71 6.18 13.64
CA GLY A 70 -19.40 6.54 13.10
C GLY A 70 -19.23 5.97 11.69
N PHE A 71 -18.60 6.75 10.83
CA PHE A 71 -18.24 6.33 9.49
C PHE A 71 -16.77 6.69 9.21
N SER A 72 -16.04 5.81 8.57
CA SER A 72 -14.65 6.05 8.20
C SER A 72 -14.37 5.56 6.79
N VAL A 73 -13.59 6.34 6.07
CA VAL A 73 -13.04 6.01 4.75
C VAL A 73 -11.52 6.11 4.84
N ILE A 74 -10.82 5.09 4.37
CA ILE A 74 -9.37 5.10 4.26
C ILE A 74 -9.02 4.79 2.81
N THR A 75 -8.24 5.64 2.17
CA THR A 75 -7.62 5.33 0.88
C THR A 75 -6.13 5.08 1.07
N ARG A 76 -5.63 4.03 0.43
CA ARG A 76 -4.20 3.70 0.35
C ARG A 76 -3.73 3.93 -1.07
N MET A 77 -2.61 4.60 -1.20
CA MET A 77 -2.01 4.95 -2.49
C MET A 77 -0.56 4.47 -2.51
N ILE A 78 -0.16 3.88 -3.62
CA ILE A 78 1.22 3.45 -3.90
C ILE A 78 1.55 3.99 -5.28
N GLY A 79 2.66 4.72 -5.39
CA GLY A 79 3.14 5.25 -6.66
C GLY A 79 3.62 4.15 -7.60
N SER A 80 3.74 4.46 -8.87
CA SER A 80 4.39 3.57 -9.85
C SER A 80 5.87 3.40 -9.53
N TYR A 81 6.45 2.26 -9.88
CA TYR A 81 7.86 1.95 -9.67
C TYR A 81 8.38 1.00 -10.75
N ARG A 82 9.71 0.88 -10.90
CA ARG A 82 10.34 0.12 -11.97
C ARG A 82 10.58 -1.34 -11.58
N ASP A 83 10.40 -2.23 -12.54
CA ASP A 83 10.80 -3.64 -12.43
C ASP A 83 12.18 -3.86 -13.07
N LEU A 84 13.20 -4.02 -12.23
CA LEU A 84 14.58 -4.20 -12.66
C LEU A 84 14.88 -5.60 -13.21
N ALA A 85 14.05 -6.60 -12.97
CA ALA A 85 14.30 -7.96 -13.44
C ALA A 85 14.39 -8.04 -14.96
N TYR A 86 13.60 -7.22 -15.65
CA TYR A 86 13.68 -7.11 -17.11
C TYR A 86 14.91 -6.35 -17.58
N GLU A 87 15.24 -5.26 -16.92
CA GLU A 87 16.41 -4.47 -17.23
C GLU A 87 17.68 -5.32 -17.11
N ASN A 88 17.77 -6.16 -16.08
CA ASN A 88 18.92 -7.03 -15.84
C ASN A 88 19.06 -8.17 -16.86
N THR A 89 17.93 -8.73 -17.29
CA THR A 89 17.94 -9.87 -18.23
C THR A 89 18.32 -9.46 -19.65
N TYR A 90 17.94 -8.25 -20.08
CA TYR A 90 18.03 -7.85 -21.49
C TYR A 90 18.96 -6.67 -21.74
N ALA A 91 19.32 -5.89 -20.72
CA ALA A 91 20.18 -4.72 -20.88
C ALA A 91 21.66 -5.07 -20.64
N THR A 92 22.29 -5.70 -21.59
CA THR A 92 23.74 -5.99 -21.59
C THR A 92 24.57 -4.71 -21.81
N GLY A 93 24.61 -3.81 -20.81
CA GLY A 93 25.50 -2.64 -20.82
C GLY A 93 25.13 -1.51 -21.78
N ASN A 94 23.98 -1.57 -22.46
CA ASN A 94 23.55 -0.54 -23.42
C ASN A 94 22.32 0.22 -22.90
N ASP A 95 22.49 1.51 -22.57
CA ASP A 95 21.41 2.34 -22.01
C ASP A 95 20.20 2.49 -22.96
N ALA A 96 20.43 2.45 -24.29
CA ALA A 96 19.35 2.49 -25.26
C ALA A 96 18.50 1.21 -25.21
N VAL A 97 19.13 0.05 -25.04
CA VAL A 97 18.41 -1.24 -24.85
C VAL A 97 17.70 -1.24 -23.50
N ARG A 98 18.35 -0.74 -22.44
CA ARG A 98 17.74 -0.61 -21.12
C ARG A 98 16.47 0.22 -21.14
N ALA A 99 16.47 1.36 -21.84
CA ALA A 99 15.30 2.21 -21.99
C ALA A 99 14.14 1.51 -22.73
N LEU A 100 14.45 0.62 -23.69
CA LEU A 100 13.45 -0.14 -24.44
C LEU A 100 12.82 -1.29 -23.65
N VAL A 101 13.55 -1.87 -22.69
CA VAL A 101 13.10 -3.03 -21.91
C VAL A 101 12.69 -2.66 -20.48
N SER A 102 12.82 -1.39 -20.12
CA SER A 102 12.36 -0.91 -18.81
C SER A 102 10.85 -1.11 -18.66
N LYS A 103 10.45 -1.81 -17.62
CA LYS A 103 9.05 -2.07 -17.30
C LYS A 103 8.66 -1.30 -16.03
N SER A 104 7.49 -0.69 -16.08
CA SER A 104 6.88 -0.01 -14.94
C SER A 104 5.75 -0.84 -14.38
N ILE A 105 5.67 -0.90 -13.07
CA ILE A 105 4.51 -1.36 -12.33
C ILE A 105 3.68 -0.11 -12.05
N ASP A 106 2.42 -0.11 -12.45
CA ASP A 106 1.55 1.05 -12.35
C ASP A 106 1.23 1.41 -10.90
N SER A 107 0.77 2.63 -10.68
CA SER A 107 0.30 3.08 -9.38
C SER A 107 -0.97 2.32 -8.96
N TYR A 108 -1.16 2.21 -7.66
CA TYR A 108 -2.29 1.49 -7.07
C TYR A 108 -3.02 2.36 -6.06
N GLN A 109 -4.35 2.23 -6.04
CA GLN A 109 -5.19 2.88 -5.04
C GLN A 109 -6.32 1.94 -4.61
N SER A 110 -6.46 1.74 -3.30
CA SER A 110 -7.57 0.99 -2.71
C SER A 110 -8.31 1.81 -1.66
N TRP A 111 -9.55 1.43 -1.40
CA TRP A 111 -10.45 2.11 -0.49
C TRP A 111 -11.04 1.15 0.53
N ASP A 112 -10.91 1.48 1.81
CA ASP A 112 -11.57 0.79 2.89
C ASP A 112 -12.71 1.66 3.43
N LEU A 113 -13.84 1.02 3.69
CA LEU A 113 -15.02 1.65 4.27
C LEU A 113 -15.37 0.97 5.57
N GLN A 114 -15.72 1.74 6.59
CA GLN A 114 -16.16 1.22 7.89
C GLN A 114 -17.31 2.06 8.44
N TYR A 115 -18.28 1.37 8.97
CA TYR A 115 -19.37 1.97 9.75
C TYR A 115 -19.43 1.34 11.12
N ASN A 116 -19.62 2.16 12.18
CA ASN A 116 -19.81 1.68 13.53
C ASN A 116 -21.08 2.26 14.13
N TYR A 117 -21.74 1.42 14.91
CA TYR A 117 -22.86 1.81 15.76
C TYR A 117 -22.54 1.45 17.20
N THR A 118 -22.65 2.45 18.10
CA THR A 118 -22.42 2.28 19.53
C THR A 118 -23.76 2.27 20.25
N HIS A 119 -24.05 1.23 21.02
CA HIS A 119 -25.24 1.13 21.83
C HIS A 119 -24.85 1.07 23.31
N GLN A 120 -25.39 1.98 24.09
CA GLN A 120 -25.30 1.96 25.59
C GLN A 120 -26.55 1.31 26.14
N TRP A 121 -26.37 0.19 26.83
CA TRP A 121 -27.47 -0.52 27.45
C TRP A 121 -27.84 0.19 28.78
N ALA A 122 -29.13 0.31 29.04
CA ALA A 122 -29.63 0.88 30.31
C ALA A 122 -29.33 -0.03 31.51
N ASN A 123 -28.87 -1.26 31.28
CA ASN A 123 -28.55 -2.23 32.31
C ASN A 123 -27.04 -2.39 32.40
N ASP A 124 -26.47 -2.17 33.58
CA ASP A 124 -25.00 -2.27 33.87
C ASP A 124 -24.36 -3.62 33.48
N LYS A 125 -25.16 -4.68 33.29
CA LYS A 125 -24.67 -5.99 32.91
C LYS A 125 -24.09 -6.07 31.47
N PHE A 126 -24.55 -5.19 30.58
CA PHE A 126 -24.16 -5.23 29.18
C PHE A 126 -23.29 -4.03 28.74
N GLY A 127 -23.18 -3.02 29.62
CA GLY A 127 -22.32 -1.85 29.40
C GLY A 127 -22.52 -1.19 28.02
N THR A 128 -21.47 -1.13 27.23
CA THR A 128 -21.49 -0.55 25.89
C THR A 128 -21.21 -1.61 24.84
N THR A 129 -22.05 -1.70 23.82
CA THR A 129 -21.84 -2.58 22.65
C THR A 129 -21.52 -1.74 21.42
N ILE A 130 -20.44 -2.06 20.73
CA ILE A 130 -20.04 -1.45 19.47
C ILE A 130 -20.11 -2.50 18.36
N VAL A 131 -20.97 -2.26 17.39
CA VAL A 131 -21.08 -3.08 16.19
C VAL A 131 -20.40 -2.35 15.05
N THR A 132 -19.44 -3.01 14.41
CA THR A 132 -18.69 -2.48 13.28
C THR A 132 -18.91 -3.37 12.07
N VAL A 133 -19.31 -2.79 10.96
CA VAL A 133 -19.30 -3.43 9.64
C VAL A 133 -18.33 -2.70 8.74
N GLY A 134 -17.60 -3.43 7.90
CA GLY A 134 -16.65 -2.79 7.01
C GLY A 134 -16.32 -3.62 5.79
N ALA A 135 -15.70 -2.94 4.83
CA ALA A 135 -15.17 -3.51 3.61
C ALA A 135 -13.72 -3.04 3.43
N LEU A 136 -12.80 -3.96 3.39
CA LEU A 136 -11.44 -3.71 2.93
C LEU A 136 -11.41 -3.86 1.42
N ASP A 137 -10.70 -2.95 0.76
CA ASP A 137 -10.72 -2.84 -0.71
C ASP A 137 -12.16 -2.89 -1.26
N ALA A 138 -12.98 -1.94 -0.82
CA ALA A 138 -14.43 -1.93 -1.04
C ALA A 138 -14.82 -1.94 -2.53
N PHE A 139 -13.97 -1.42 -3.39
CA PHE A 139 -14.20 -1.35 -4.84
C PHE A 139 -13.49 -2.45 -5.62
N ASN A 140 -12.75 -3.35 -4.93
CA ASN A 140 -12.00 -4.45 -5.53
C ASN A 140 -11.05 -3.96 -6.61
N ALA A 141 -10.11 -3.10 -6.21
CA ALA A 141 -9.16 -2.48 -7.12
C ALA A 141 -8.31 -3.53 -7.84
N ASP A 142 -8.14 -3.36 -9.15
CA ASP A 142 -7.28 -4.22 -9.93
C ASP A 142 -5.82 -4.04 -9.52
N LEU A 143 -5.12 -5.16 -9.35
CA LEU A 143 -3.71 -5.14 -9.00
C LEU A 143 -2.85 -4.76 -10.21
N PRO A 144 -1.85 -3.88 -10.03
CA PRO A 144 -0.91 -3.58 -11.09
C PRO A 144 -0.18 -4.82 -11.59
N TYR A 145 -0.14 -4.97 -12.90
CA TYR A 145 0.49 -6.11 -13.54
C TYR A 145 2.01 -6.05 -13.40
N ARG A 146 2.61 -7.16 -13.01
CA ARG A 146 4.05 -7.39 -13.00
C ARG A 146 4.41 -8.56 -13.88
N GLU A 147 5.21 -8.31 -14.92
CA GLU A 147 5.57 -9.32 -15.93
C GLU A 147 6.66 -10.30 -15.45
N SER A 148 7.61 -9.82 -14.64
CA SER A 148 8.78 -10.60 -14.22
C SER A 148 8.54 -11.58 -13.08
N GLY A 149 7.39 -11.51 -12.42
CA GLY A 149 7.09 -12.34 -11.25
C GLY A 149 6.50 -13.71 -11.63
N SER A 150 6.59 -14.69 -10.74
CA SER A 150 5.90 -15.98 -10.86
C SER A 150 4.37 -15.84 -10.73
N ILE A 151 3.90 -14.73 -10.21
CA ILE A 151 2.51 -14.29 -10.15
C ILE A 151 2.44 -12.90 -10.79
N ASN A 152 1.31 -12.59 -11.43
CA ASN A 152 1.15 -11.40 -12.26
C ASN A 152 1.05 -10.07 -11.48
N TYR A 153 1.48 -10.03 -10.22
CA TYR A 153 1.53 -8.83 -9.40
C TYR A 153 2.65 -8.93 -8.35
N ASP A 154 2.97 -7.83 -7.69
CA ASP A 154 3.99 -7.78 -6.64
C ASP A 154 3.38 -8.08 -5.26
N ALA A 155 3.45 -9.34 -4.83
CA ALA A 155 2.93 -9.78 -3.54
C ALA A 155 3.68 -9.21 -2.33
N GLY A 156 4.86 -8.61 -2.52
CA GLY A 156 5.59 -7.89 -1.47
C GLY A 156 5.00 -6.51 -1.15
N VAL A 157 4.20 -5.97 -2.06
CA VAL A 157 3.63 -4.63 -1.98
C VAL A 157 2.10 -4.64 -1.90
N PHE A 158 1.45 -5.51 -2.70
CA PHE A 158 0.00 -5.55 -2.85
C PHE A 158 -0.63 -6.77 -2.19
N ASP A 159 -1.82 -6.57 -1.61
CA ASP A 159 -2.63 -7.68 -1.05
C ASP A 159 -3.57 -8.24 -2.13
N GLY A 160 -3.22 -9.40 -2.66
CA GLY A 160 -3.97 -10.09 -3.74
C GLY A 160 -5.32 -10.68 -3.32
N ARG A 161 -5.76 -10.52 -2.08
CA ARG A 161 -7.02 -11.11 -1.60
C ARG A 161 -8.28 -10.38 -2.06
N GLY A 162 -8.15 -9.18 -2.64
CA GLY A 162 -9.27 -8.37 -3.11
C GLY A 162 -10.22 -7.92 -2.00
N ARG A 163 -11.46 -7.64 -2.36
CA ARG A 163 -12.48 -7.14 -1.43
C ARG A 163 -12.81 -8.14 -0.33
N ARG A 164 -12.80 -7.67 0.92
CA ARG A 164 -13.18 -8.45 2.11
C ARG A 164 -14.19 -7.68 2.95
N LEU A 165 -15.28 -8.35 3.27
CA LEU A 165 -16.29 -7.83 4.20
C LEU A 165 -16.04 -8.39 5.60
N TYR A 166 -16.27 -7.58 6.62
CA TYR A 166 -16.15 -8.02 8.01
C TYR A 166 -17.23 -7.43 8.89
N LEU A 167 -17.56 -8.19 9.94
CA LEU A 167 -18.39 -7.78 11.06
C LEU A 167 -17.58 -7.96 12.36
N ARG A 168 -17.59 -6.94 13.21
CA ARG A 168 -17.00 -7.00 14.55
C ARG A 168 -18.04 -6.55 15.56
N VAL A 169 -18.14 -7.29 16.66
CA VAL A 169 -18.93 -6.89 17.83
C VAL A 169 -17.98 -6.81 19.02
N LEU A 170 -17.94 -5.65 19.68
CA LEU A 170 -17.18 -5.40 20.89
C LEU A 170 -18.16 -5.07 22.00
N MET A 171 -18.06 -5.77 23.13
CA MET A 171 -18.82 -5.48 24.35
C MET A 171 -17.85 -5.05 25.44
N GLN A 172 -18.14 -3.91 26.06
CA GLN A 172 -17.41 -3.37 27.22
C GLN A 172 -18.37 -3.43 28.40
N LEU A 173 -18.07 -4.32 29.34
CA LEU A 173 -18.86 -4.56 30.59
C LEU A 173 -18.40 -3.59 31.68
#